data_21d32ebf2c230a7904cb1ce265dfd7a9
#
_entry.id   21d32ebf2c230a7904cb1ce265dfd7a9
#
_cell.length_a   1.000
_cell.length_b   1.000
_cell.length_c   1.000
_cell.angle_alpha   90.00
_cell.angle_beta   90.00
_cell.angle_gamma   90.00
#
_symmetry.space_group_name_H-M   'P 1'
#
loop_
_entity.id
_entity.type
_entity.pdbx_description
1 polymer ?
#
loop_
_entity_poly.entity_id
_entity_poly.type
_entity_poly.pdbx_seq_one_letter_code
_entity_poly.pdbx_strand_id
1 'polypeptide(L)'
;MIITRTPFRISFFGGGTDYPVWYNKHGGAVISTSINKYCYISTRFLPPFFPFKHRLRYYTTEEVNTVEDIKHPSIRECLKFLKIEDGVEIVHNADLPSQSDSVQVQHLPVLNA
;
A
#
# COMPACT_ATOMS: atom_id res chain seq x y z
N MET A 1 18.37 1.08 0.39
CA MET A 1 17.02 1.38 0.96
C MET A 1 16.31 2.40 0.10
N ILE A 2 15.06 2.19 -0.16
CA ILE A 2 14.20 3.14 -0.89
C ILE A 2 13.15 3.64 0.08
N ILE A 3 12.99 4.96 0.16
CA ILE A 3 11.96 5.60 0.98
C ILE A 3 11.09 6.44 0.05
N THR A 4 9.79 6.19 0.07
CA THR A 4 8.81 6.96 -0.69
C THR A 4 7.93 7.77 0.26
N ARG A 5 7.55 8.95 -0.18
CA ARG A 5 6.60 9.83 0.50
C ARG A 5 5.48 10.17 -0.47
N THR A 6 4.26 9.79 -0.13
CA THR A 6 3.10 10.00 -1.00
C THR A 6 2.03 10.77 -0.23
N PRO A 7 1.51 11.87 -0.77
CA PRO A 7 0.44 12.60 -0.11
C PRO A 7 -0.86 11.78 -0.11
N PHE A 8 -1.61 11.90 0.96
CA PHE A 8 -2.99 11.44 0.98
C PHE A 8 -3.85 12.34 0.09
N ARG A 9 -4.93 11.81 -0.41
CA ARG A 9 -5.92 12.57 -1.17
C ARG A 9 -7.29 12.52 -0.48
N ILE A 10 -8.04 13.59 -0.67
CA ILE A 10 -9.45 13.63 -0.33
C ILE A 10 -10.23 13.58 -1.64
N SER A 11 -11.09 12.58 -1.76
CA SER A 11 -12.02 12.45 -2.88
C SER A 11 -13.35 13.10 -2.47
N PHE A 12 -13.72 14.16 -3.16
CA PHE A 12 -14.97 14.87 -2.87
C PHE A 12 -16.18 14.18 -3.50
N PHE A 13 -16.02 13.70 -4.74
CA PHE A 13 -17.09 13.07 -5.49
C PHE A 13 -16.52 11.93 -6.35
N GLY A 14 -17.34 10.92 -6.58
CA GLY A 14 -17.05 9.89 -7.58
C GLY A 14 -16.36 8.64 -7.04
N GLY A 15 -16.07 8.53 -5.74
CA GLY A 15 -15.45 7.33 -5.15
C GLY A 15 -16.24 6.04 -5.37
N GLY A 16 -17.57 6.14 -5.51
CA GLY A 16 -18.41 4.98 -5.82
C GLY A 16 -18.20 4.42 -7.23
N THR A 17 -17.58 5.17 -8.13
CA THR A 17 -17.27 4.69 -9.49
C THR A 17 -15.94 3.93 -9.58
N ASP A 18 -15.22 3.77 -8.48
CA ASP A 18 -13.94 3.06 -8.45
C ASP A 18 -14.08 1.53 -8.43
N TYR A 19 -15.31 1.03 -8.38
CA TYR A 19 -15.57 -0.42 -8.38
C TYR A 19 -15.65 -0.97 -9.80
N PRO A 20 -14.97 -2.12 -10.10
CA PRO A 20 -14.99 -2.73 -11.43
C PRO A 20 -16.39 -3.03 -11.97
N VAL A 21 -17.31 -3.41 -11.10
CA VAL A 21 -18.72 -3.66 -11.48
C VAL A 21 -19.35 -2.44 -12.11
N TRP A 22 -18.95 -1.26 -11.67
CA TRP A 22 -19.49 0.00 -12.19
C TRP A 22 -18.70 0.52 -13.38
N TYR A 23 -17.38 0.72 -13.23
CA TYR A 23 -16.60 1.40 -14.25
C TYR A 23 -16.42 0.58 -15.54
N ASN A 24 -16.51 -0.75 -15.48
CA ASN A 24 -16.48 -1.58 -16.68
C ASN A 24 -17.70 -1.40 -17.57
N LYS A 25 -18.83 -0.95 -17.02
CA LYS A 25 -20.08 -0.74 -17.75
C LYS A 25 -20.36 0.74 -18.05
N HIS A 26 -20.03 1.61 -17.12
CA HIS A 26 -20.48 3.02 -17.15
C HIS A 26 -19.31 4.00 -17.17
N GLY A 27 -18.07 3.52 -17.06
CA GLY A 27 -16.93 4.37 -16.84
C GLY A 27 -16.91 4.93 -15.41
N GLY A 28 -15.92 5.76 -15.10
CA GLY A 28 -15.78 6.36 -13.79
C GLY A 28 -15.11 7.71 -13.88
N ALA A 29 -15.39 8.57 -12.91
CA ALA A 29 -14.73 9.85 -12.74
C ALA A 29 -14.71 10.21 -11.25
N VAL A 30 -13.63 10.87 -10.83
CA VAL A 30 -13.48 11.34 -9.45
C VAL A 30 -12.99 12.79 -9.47
N ILE A 31 -13.40 13.55 -8.45
CA ILE A 31 -12.82 14.87 -8.16
C ILE A 31 -12.13 14.73 -6.80
N SER A 32 -10.82 14.93 -6.82
CA SER A 32 -10.01 14.77 -5.61
C SER A 32 -8.91 15.81 -5.54
N THR A 33 -8.37 16.00 -4.36
CA THR A 33 -7.19 16.82 -4.12
C THR A 33 -6.23 16.12 -3.18
N SER A 34 -4.95 16.35 -3.35
CA SER A 34 -3.95 15.93 -2.37
C SER A 34 -3.95 16.88 -1.17
N ILE A 35 -3.51 16.38 -0.03
CA ILE A 35 -3.38 17.16 1.20
C ILE A 35 -1.96 17.04 1.74
N ASN A 36 -1.60 17.86 2.73
CA ASN A 36 -0.26 17.85 3.32
C ASN A 36 -0.10 16.83 4.45
N LYS A 37 -0.75 15.70 4.31
CA LYS A 37 -0.55 14.51 5.13
C LYS A 37 -0.02 13.40 4.24
N TYR A 38 0.94 12.63 4.74
CA TYR A 38 1.73 11.74 3.91
C TYR A 38 1.74 10.32 4.43
N CYS A 39 1.86 9.39 3.50
CA CYS A 39 2.19 8.01 3.73
C CYS A 39 3.66 7.80 3.37
N TYR A 40 4.41 7.14 4.24
CA TYR A 40 5.81 6.84 4.05
C TYR A 40 5.98 5.33 3.97
N ILE A 41 6.63 4.88 2.90
CA ILE A 41 6.96 3.47 2.75
C ILE A 41 8.48 3.37 2.58
N SER A 42 9.14 2.64 3.46
CA SER A 42 10.55 2.31 3.30
C SER A 42 10.70 0.84 2.96
N THR A 43 11.53 0.55 1.99
CA THR A 43 11.76 -0.80 1.49
C THR A 43 13.24 -1.08 1.37
N ARG A 44 13.67 -2.24 1.84
CA ARG A 44 15.04 -2.72 1.65
C ARG A 44 15.06 -4.23 1.47
N PHE A 45 16.13 -4.74 0.88
CA PHE A 45 16.39 -6.16 0.95
C PHE A 45 16.79 -6.55 2.37
N LEU A 46 16.17 -7.60 2.88
CA LEU A 46 16.45 -8.09 4.22
C LEU A 46 17.66 -9.05 4.17
N PRO A 47 18.70 -8.78 4.99
CA PRO A 47 19.85 -9.69 5.05
C PRO A 47 19.47 -11.10 5.47
N PRO A 48 20.17 -12.14 4.95
CA PRO A 48 19.75 -13.53 5.14
C PRO A 48 19.98 -14.11 6.54
N PHE A 49 20.53 -13.34 7.47
CA PHE A 49 20.79 -13.83 8.83
C PHE A 49 19.57 -13.79 9.77
N PHE A 50 18.45 -13.23 9.29
CA PHE A 50 17.22 -13.26 10.06
C PHE A 50 16.51 -14.63 9.93
N PRO A 51 15.77 -15.07 10.96
CA PRO A 51 15.07 -16.36 10.93
C PRO A 51 13.85 -16.38 10.01
N PHE A 52 13.52 -15.27 9.38
CA PHE A 52 12.42 -15.12 8.42
C PHE A 52 12.93 -14.44 7.15
N LYS A 53 12.23 -14.63 6.03
CA LYS A 53 12.62 -14.08 4.74
C LYS A 53 12.08 -12.67 4.52
N HIS A 54 10.82 -12.42 4.87
CA HIS A 54 10.13 -11.14 4.70
C HIS A 54 9.67 -10.58 6.03
N ARG A 55 9.81 -9.28 6.21
CA ARG A 55 9.29 -8.57 7.37
C ARG A 55 8.49 -7.36 6.92
N LEU A 56 7.25 -7.26 7.42
CA LEU A 56 6.32 -6.19 7.10
C LEU A 56 5.90 -5.52 8.39
N ARG A 57 6.02 -4.20 8.44
CA ARG A 57 5.65 -3.40 9.60
C ARG A 57 4.69 -2.30 9.18
N TYR A 58 3.47 -2.40 9.66
CA TYR A 58 2.43 -1.39 9.47
C TYR A 58 1.74 -1.16 10.81
N TYR A 59 0.42 -1.31 10.97
CA TYR A 59 -0.19 -1.30 12.31
C TYR A 59 0.12 -2.60 13.08
N THR A 60 0.57 -3.64 12.41
CA THR A 60 1.07 -4.88 13.01
C THR A 60 2.38 -5.28 12.33
N THR A 61 3.05 -6.30 12.86
CA THR A 61 4.28 -6.84 12.27
C THR A 61 4.01 -8.24 11.76
N GLU A 62 4.41 -8.50 10.52
CA GLU A 62 4.40 -9.83 9.91
C GLU A 62 5.82 -10.28 9.61
N GLU A 63 6.15 -11.50 9.97
CA GLU A 63 7.42 -12.14 9.66
C GLU A 63 7.12 -13.48 8.99
N VAL A 64 7.38 -13.57 7.70
CA VAL A 64 6.98 -14.73 6.89
C VAL A 64 8.13 -15.18 5.99
N ASN A 65 8.07 -16.43 5.55
CA ASN A 65 9.08 -17.03 4.68
C ASN A 65 8.68 -17.05 3.21
N THR A 66 7.40 -16.89 2.90
CA THR A 66 6.90 -16.90 1.52
C THR A 66 5.96 -15.71 1.31
N VAL A 67 5.88 -15.22 0.07
CA VAL A 67 5.00 -14.11 -0.28
C VAL A 67 3.52 -14.48 -0.07
N GLU A 68 3.16 -15.73 -0.32
CA GLU A 68 1.79 -16.24 -0.14
C GLU A 68 1.31 -16.17 1.31
N ASP A 69 2.22 -16.25 2.28
CA ASP A 69 1.90 -16.18 3.70
C ASP A 69 1.63 -14.75 4.20
N ILE A 70 1.87 -13.75 3.38
CA ILE A 70 1.62 -12.35 3.72
C ILE A 70 0.11 -12.12 3.80
N LYS A 71 -0.35 -11.63 4.96
CA LYS A 71 -1.77 -11.35 5.20
C LYS A 71 -2.22 -10.03 4.57
N HIS A 72 -1.31 -9.05 4.48
CA HIS A 72 -1.62 -7.76 3.86
C HIS A 72 -1.82 -7.94 2.35
N PRO A 73 -3.05 -7.80 1.83
CA PRO A 73 -3.33 -8.20 0.46
C PRO A 73 -2.63 -7.36 -0.59
N SER A 74 -2.56 -6.05 -0.39
CA SER A 74 -1.92 -5.14 -1.36
C SER A 74 -0.43 -5.40 -1.48
N ILE A 75 0.27 -5.60 -0.36
CA ILE A 75 1.71 -5.87 -0.38
C ILE A 75 1.96 -7.24 -1.02
N ARG A 76 1.18 -8.24 -0.65
CA ARG A 76 1.30 -9.58 -1.24
C ARG A 76 1.16 -9.55 -2.76
N GLU A 77 0.11 -8.91 -3.26
CA GLU A 77 -0.14 -8.87 -4.69
C GLU A 77 0.90 -8.03 -5.44
N CYS A 78 1.39 -6.95 -4.84
CA CYS A 78 2.48 -6.16 -5.42
C CYS A 78 3.77 -6.95 -5.57
N LEU A 79 4.17 -7.69 -4.54
CA LEU A 79 5.38 -8.51 -4.58
C LEU A 79 5.25 -9.63 -5.62
N LYS A 80 4.08 -10.25 -5.74
CA LYS A 80 3.80 -11.23 -6.79
C LYS A 80 3.89 -10.62 -8.19
N PHE A 81 3.28 -9.46 -8.38
CA PHE A 81 3.27 -8.77 -9.67
C PHE A 81 4.68 -8.38 -10.12
N LEU A 82 5.50 -7.89 -9.20
CA LEU A 82 6.89 -7.50 -9.47
C LEU A 82 7.85 -8.69 -9.51
N LYS A 83 7.38 -9.90 -9.20
CA LYS A 83 8.18 -11.14 -9.20
C LYS A 83 9.42 -11.02 -8.30
N ILE A 84 9.26 -10.40 -7.13
CA ILE A 84 10.32 -10.26 -6.14
C ILE A 84 10.42 -11.56 -5.34
N GLU A 85 11.54 -12.24 -5.50
CA GLU A 85 11.82 -13.52 -4.82
C GLU A 85 12.72 -13.35 -3.60
N ASP A 86 13.52 -12.29 -3.58
CA ASP A 86 14.43 -12.00 -2.48
C ASP A 86 13.68 -11.52 -1.25
N GLY A 87 14.26 -11.75 -0.07
CA GLY A 87 13.71 -11.27 1.20
C GLY A 87 13.66 -9.75 1.26
N VAL A 88 12.50 -9.22 1.65
CA VAL A 88 12.31 -7.76 1.76
C VAL A 88 11.77 -7.36 3.13
N GLU A 89 12.18 -6.19 3.56
CA GLU A 89 11.57 -5.49 4.69
C GLU A 89 10.82 -4.28 4.17
N ILE A 90 9.54 -4.17 4.51
CA ILE A 90 8.67 -3.06 4.14
C ILE A 90 8.13 -2.44 5.43
N VAL A 91 8.35 -1.15 5.61
CA VAL A 91 7.83 -0.38 6.75
C VAL A 91 6.90 0.69 6.24
N HIS A 92 5.67 0.69 6.73
CA HIS A 92 4.63 1.65 6.41
C HIS A 92 4.37 2.55 7.60
N ASN A 93 4.52 3.85 7.42
CA ASN A 93 4.16 4.88 8.38
C ASN A 93 3.21 5.88 7.72
N ALA A 94 2.25 6.38 8.46
CA ALA A 94 1.29 7.33 7.93
C ALA A 94 1.02 8.44 8.93
N ASP A 95 0.79 9.65 8.41
CA ASP A 95 0.41 10.81 9.23
C ASP A 95 -1.05 10.74 9.70
N LEU A 96 -1.84 9.83 9.12
CA LEU A 96 -3.25 9.62 9.49
C LEU A 96 -3.44 8.18 9.95
N PRO A 97 -4.35 7.94 10.93
CA PRO A 97 -4.64 6.59 11.38
C PRO A 97 -5.34 5.76 10.30
N SER A 98 -5.03 4.47 10.25
CA SER A 98 -5.52 3.55 9.21
C SER A 98 -7.02 3.24 9.27
N GLN A 99 -7.72 3.69 10.30
CA GLN A 99 -9.13 3.39 10.56
C GLN A 99 -9.98 4.65 10.81
N SER A 100 -9.72 5.72 10.08
CA SER A 100 -10.59 6.90 10.17
C SER A 100 -11.79 6.74 9.24
N ASP A 101 -12.94 6.40 9.81
CA ASP A 101 -14.20 6.22 9.08
C ASP A 101 -14.77 7.51 8.47
N SER A 102 -14.19 8.66 8.79
CA SER A 102 -14.76 9.96 8.43
C SER A 102 -14.20 10.57 7.14
N VAL A 103 -13.13 10.02 6.59
CA VAL A 103 -12.53 10.48 5.34
C VAL A 103 -12.06 9.26 4.56
N GLN A 104 -12.61 9.04 3.39
CA GLN A 104 -12.05 8.04 2.48
C GLN A 104 -10.71 8.53 1.97
N VAL A 105 -9.69 8.30 2.78
CA VAL A 105 -8.31 8.53 2.37
C VAL A 105 -7.89 7.32 1.57
N GLN A 106 -7.95 7.43 0.27
CA GLN A 106 -7.46 6.39 -0.61
C GLN A 106 -5.96 6.55 -0.78
N HIS A 107 -5.22 5.52 -0.40
CA HIS A 107 -3.84 5.40 -0.79
C HIS A 107 -3.79 5.25 -2.31
N LEU A 108 -3.11 6.16 -2.98
CA LEU A 108 -2.61 5.86 -4.31
C LEU A 108 -1.46 4.88 -4.10
N PRO A 109 -1.58 3.63 -4.52
CA PRO A 109 -0.40 2.79 -4.60
C PRO A 109 0.54 3.45 -5.59
N VAL A 110 1.69 3.92 -5.11
CA VAL A 110 2.76 4.35 -6.01
C VAL A 110 3.36 3.07 -6.58
N LEU A 111 2.66 2.51 -7.54
CA LEU A 111 3.16 1.43 -8.38
C LEU A 111 3.80 1.98 -9.65
N ASN A 112 4.12 3.28 -9.68
CA ASN A 112 4.81 3.91 -10.79
C ASN A 112 6.19 4.38 -10.31
N ALA A 113 7.05 3.42 -10.14
CA ALA A 113 8.46 3.68 -10.26
C ALA A 113 8.96 2.89 -11.45
#